data_c457de8c20e5a58dae173c02339219dc
#
_entry.id   c457de8c20e5a58dae173c02339219dc
#
_cell.length_a   1.000
_cell.length_b   1.000
_cell.length_c   1.000
_cell.angle_alpha   90.00
_cell.angle_beta   90.00
_cell.angle_gamma   90.00
#
_symmetry.space_group_name_H-M   'P 1'
#
loop_
_entity.id
_entity.type
_entity.pdbx_description
1 polymer ?
#
loop_
_entity_poly.entity_id
_entity_poly.type
_entity_poly.pdbx_seq_one_letter_code
_entity_poly.pdbx_strand_id
1 'polypeptide(L)'
;LRMSRGLGDVYKRQGDEASFSFNWNEYLHLKRDWRNDIINTSLREHPEYLEMEGGSCACVMFIRKYPNGLTDQFLNELTNMDFPIIYSMDVEPLDNDVAYQMVMKKYMSNERSINREQELKNENGDYSTNINYERRKQQRDTEEMLDRISSFDERLLYVGITIVVKAASMEELEERTEKVRIIGKTHNMDIVPHSYRQLDALNTSLPTGARFVDTMRTITSEELSIFIPFNVQEIHDDLGYCYGFNKVSKNLIIGNRKLLKNGNGMVFGVPGSGKSYNEKSEMGQVLCFSKDDIIVVDPMGEYKDIAAAWGGQYINLTQSAENVFYVNPFHVPDVVPDIDRFVAEKAEFAYAICEQALKPVPLTSRHIAVIDKAVSHMYEEYFKKRKDKRRTRNRPESPTIPVMRDYILEHYEGNEAAQEIVDQLEVFADGTLDIFAREQSISDENRFTVYGFSELGKRMRAMAMLVMIESITAKIKYNQSDGVATWVYVDEMHELWGEEYSLHALEKMWREVRKRGGICTGMSQNLIDAQRNRSTKTMVSNSEFMLLLDQGTMDKEAVEDLFDISSEQLACVNGAEPGMGLIRFGDKIVPFDNTMEKDSSLYQLFNTNFHEMVNKK
;
A
#
# COMPACT_ATOMS: atom_id res chain seq x y z
N LEU A 1 -2.57 41.73 24.72
CA LEU A 1 -2.23 40.28 24.72
C LEU A 1 -3.39 39.53 25.35
N ARG A 2 -4.23 38.89 24.52
CA ARG A 2 -5.07 37.80 25.00
C ARG A 2 -4.17 36.59 25.12
N MET A 3 -3.48 36.42 26.24
CA MET A 3 -2.98 35.11 26.58
C MET A 3 -4.21 34.21 26.71
N SER A 4 -4.26 33.17 25.89
CA SER A 4 -5.18 32.09 26.12
C SER A 4 -4.97 31.60 27.54
N ARG A 5 -6.04 31.42 28.27
CA ARG A 5 -6.05 30.69 29.54
C ARG A 5 -5.20 29.46 29.36
N GLY A 6 -4.43 29.11 30.39
CA GLY A 6 -3.61 27.90 30.36
C GLY A 6 -4.41 26.72 29.82
N LEU A 7 -3.75 25.83 29.08
CA LEU A 7 -4.33 24.66 28.42
C LEU A 7 -5.33 23.86 29.28
N GLY A 8 -5.20 23.93 30.63
CA GLY A 8 -6.14 23.33 31.58
C GLY A 8 -7.57 23.90 31.54
N ASP A 9 -7.76 25.13 31.08
CA ASP A 9 -9.08 25.75 30.98
C ASP A 9 -9.80 25.46 29.65
N VAL A 10 -9.07 25.02 28.63
CA VAL A 10 -9.64 24.65 27.33
C VAL A 10 -10.49 23.38 27.45
N TYR A 11 -10.12 22.48 28.34
CA TYR A 11 -10.87 21.23 28.56
C TYR A 11 -12.11 21.39 29.46
N LYS A 12 -12.28 22.51 30.15
CA LYS A 12 -13.40 22.67 31.08
C LYS A 12 -14.66 23.25 30.46
N ARG A 13 -14.65 23.62 29.16
CA ARG A 13 -15.77 24.45 28.71
C ARG A 13 -16.13 24.40 27.24
N GLN A 14 -17.00 23.56 26.99
CA GLN A 14 -18.00 23.82 25.97
C GLN A 14 -19.17 24.53 26.68
N GLY A 15 -19.27 25.85 26.53
CA GLY A 15 -20.51 26.54 26.79
C GLY A 15 -20.52 27.81 27.68
N ASP A 16 -19.45 28.20 28.36
CA ASP A 16 -19.48 29.41 29.20
C ASP A 16 -18.52 30.52 28.74
N GLU A 17 -19.05 31.68 28.35
CA GLU A 17 -18.30 32.91 28.19
C GLU A 17 -17.92 33.49 29.57
N ALA A 18 -16.80 33.02 30.14
CA ALA A 18 -16.23 33.64 31.33
C ALA A 18 -15.15 34.65 30.92
N SER A 19 -15.32 35.89 31.31
CA SER A 19 -14.32 36.95 31.19
C SER A 19 -13.12 36.61 32.08
N PHE A 20 -11.92 36.57 31.49
CA PHE A 20 -10.66 36.41 32.23
C PHE A 20 -10.00 37.79 32.38
N SER A 21 -9.73 38.19 33.63
CA SER A 21 -8.91 39.35 33.91
C SER A 21 -7.55 38.87 34.49
N PHE A 22 -6.46 39.19 33.78
CA PHE A 22 -5.10 38.88 34.23
C PHE A 22 -4.55 40.06 35.02
N ASN A 23 -4.18 39.81 36.28
CA ASN A 23 -3.60 40.85 37.16
C ASN A 23 -2.07 40.71 37.18
N TRP A 24 -1.36 41.57 36.47
CA TRP A 24 0.11 41.57 36.43
C TRP A 24 0.78 41.76 37.78
N ASN A 25 0.22 42.55 38.67
CA ASN A 25 0.81 42.80 40.00
C ASN A 25 0.74 41.54 40.86
N GLU A 26 -0.37 40.81 40.82
CA GLU A 26 -0.54 39.56 41.55
C GLU A 26 0.38 38.45 40.98
N TYR A 27 0.53 38.38 39.69
CA TYR A 27 1.43 37.46 39.00
C TYR A 27 2.89 37.69 39.36
N LEU A 28 3.36 38.94 39.35
CA LEU A 28 4.74 39.29 39.71
C LEU A 28 5.06 39.04 41.20
N HIS A 29 4.06 39.12 42.10
CA HIS A 29 4.23 38.82 43.53
C HIS A 29 4.25 37.32 43.86
N LEU A 30 3.68 36.46 43.02
CA LEU A 30 3.61 35.02 43.22
C LEU A 30 4.97 34.31 43.09
N LYS A 31 6.03 34.99 42.61
CA LYS A 31 7.35 34.39 42.31
C LYS A 31 7.27 33.06 41.54
N ARG A 32 6.19 32.86 40.79
CA ARG A 32 6.01 31.70 39.95
C ARG A 32 6.72 31.90 38.63
N ASP A 33 7.42 30.86 38.17
CA ASP A 33 7.94 30.82 36.82
C ASP A 33 6.73 30.69 35.86
N TRP A 34 6.53 31.68 34.96
CA TRP A 34 5.46 31.68 33.98
C TRP A 34 5.42 30.41 33.09
N ARG A 35 6.53 29.70 33.03
CA ARG A 35 6.63 28.42 32.31
C ARG A 35 5.75 27.34 32.94
N ASN A 36 5.59 27.36 34.28
CA ASN A 36 4.72 26.44 35.00
C ASN A 36 3.23 26.67 34.74
N ASP A 37 2.86 27.86 34.23
CA ASP A 37 1.48 28.17 33.86
C ASP A 37 1.14 27.70 32.40
N ILE A 38 2.17 27.45 31.61
CA ILE A 38 2.04 26.90 30.23
C ILE A 38 2.10 25.38 30.24
N ILE A 39 2.95 24.81 31.10
CA ILE A 39 3.16 23.36 31.22
C ILE A 39 2.41 22.86 32.44
N ASN A 40 1.30 22.21 32.23
CA ASN A 40 0.46 21.68 33.32
C ASN A 40 0.95 20.31 33.84
N THR A 41 2.20 19.96 33.56
CA THR A 41 2.80 18.66 33.87
C THR A 41 4.07 18.86 34.67
N SER A 42 4.23 18.12 35.76
CA SER A 42 5.51 18.13 36.51
C SER A 42 6.59 17.43 35.68
N LEU A 43 7.73 18.10 35.52
CA LEU A 43 8.89 17.55 34.81
C LEU A 43 10.00 17.31 35.86
N ARG A 44 10.51 16.08 35.85
CA ARG A 44 11.69 15.72 36.64
C ARG A 44 12.88 15.49 35.71
N GLU A 45 13.93 16.26 35.90
CA GLU A 45 15.15 16.10 35.10
C GLU A 45 16.05 15.00 35.67
N HIS A 46 16.42 14.07 34.78
CA HIS A 46 17.46 13.07 35.02
C HIS A 46 18.68 13.36 34.12
N PRO A 47 19.84 12.71 34.37
CA PRO A 47 21.06 13.03 33.64
C PRO A 47 20.92 12.92 32.10
N GLU A 48 20.12 11.99 31.59
CA GLU A 48 19.98 11.72 30.15
C GLU A 48 18.53 11.72 29.65
N TYR A 49 17.53 11.95 30.52
CA TYR A 49 16.12 11.98 30.13
C TYR A 49 15.29 12.88 31.07
N LEU A 50 14.06 13.14 30.65
CA LEU A 50 13.03 13.82 31.43
C LEU A 50 11.93 12.84 31.77
N GLU A 51 11.47 12.83 33.00
CA GLU A 51 10.30 12.10 33.45
C GLU A 51 9.12 13.07 33.60
N MET A 52 7.98 12.71 33.04
CA MET A 52 6.76 13.51 33.10
C MET A 52 5.73 12.87 34.01
N GLU A 53 4.79 13.65 34.51
CA GLU A 53 3.68 13.16 35.32
C GLU A 53 2.91 12.05 34.56
N GLY A 54 2.66 10.91 35.22
CA GLY A 54 2.06 9.74 34.59
C GLY A 54 3.06 8.69 34.12
N GLY A 55 4.37 8.89 34.34
CA GLY A 55 5.42 7.90 34.06
C GLY A 55 5.95 7.94 32.62
N SER A 56 5.42 8.81 31.78
CA SER A 56 5.98 8.99 30.42
C SER A 56 7.34 9.68 30.47
N CYS A 57 8.22 9.31 29.56
CA CYS A 57 9.60 9.79 29.53
C CYS A 57 9.93 10.44 28.17
N ALA A 58 10.90 11.35 28.18
CA ALA A 58 11.44 11.97 26.99
C ALA A 58 12.96 12.09 27.07
N CYS A 59 13.64 11.87 25.95
CA CYS A 59 15.08 12.09 25.82
C CYS A 59 15.32 13.12 24.72
N VAL A 60 16.10 14.14 25.04
CA VAL A 60 16.51 15.18 24.11
C VAL A 60 17.94 14.92 23.67
N MET A 61 18.12 14.70 22.39
CA MET A 61 19.38 14.31 21.77
C MET A 61 19.86 15.38 20.78
N PHE A 62 21.15 15.39 20.46
CA PHE A 62 21.74 16.26 19.45
C PHE A 62 22.83 15.55 18.67
N ILE A 63 23.17 16.08 17.49
CA ILE A 63 24.23 15.55 16.65
C ILE A 63 25.57 16.15 17.14
N ARG A 64 26.38 15.31 17.80
CA ARG A 64 27.70 15.70 18.30
C ARG A 64 28.76 15.72 17.21
N LYS A 65 28.68 14.77 16.26
CA LYS A 65 29.62 14.63 15.17
C LYS A 65 28.87 14.44 13.85
N TYR A 66 29.24 15.24 12.87
CA TYR A 66 28.75 15.16 11.50
C TYR A 66 29.73 14.40 10.61
N PRO A 67 29.28 13.67 9.58
CA PRO A 67 30.15 13.00 8.61
C PRO A 67 30.76 14.02 7.62
N ASN A 68 31.78 13.60 6.88
CA ASN A 68 32.39 14.42 5.83
C ASN A 68 31.57 14.46 4.52
N GLY A 69 30.49 13.74 4.41
CA GLY A 69 29.55 13.74 3.31
C GLY A 69 28.18 13.32 3.84
N LEU A 70 27.19 14.12 3.55
CA LEU A 70 25.80 13.92 3.97
C LEU A 70 25.00 13.39 2.78
N THR A 71 24.00 12.56 3.07
CA THR A 71 23.03 12.09 2.11
C THR A 71 21.63 12.25 2.67
N ASP A 72 20.65 12.45 1.81
CA ASP A 72 19.23 12.59 2.18
C ASP A 72 18.67 11.37 2.92
N GLN A 73 19.33 10.22 2.82
CA GLN A 73 18.91 8.96 3.43
C GLN A 73 18.80 9.04 4.94
N PHE A 74 19.68 9.77 5.62
CA PHE A 74 19.63 9.94 7.07
C PHE A 74 18.28 10.50 7.53
N LEU A 75 17.83 11.57 6.90
CA LEU A 75 16.62 12.24 7.30
C LEU A 75 15.38 11.42 6.90
N ASN A 76 15.45 10.72 5.76
CA ASN A 76 14.41 9.78 5.34
C ASN A 76 14.23 8.65 6.35
N GLU A 77 15.30 8.04 6.82
CA GLU A 77 15.24 6.98 7.84
C GLU A 77 14.74 7.53 9.18
N LEU A 78 15.18 8.73 9.57
CA LEU A 78 14.77 9.36 10.81
C LEU A 78 13.28 9.74 10.81
N THR A 79 12.74 10.21 9.68
CA THR A 79 11.33 10.61 9.57
C THR A 79 10.37 9.44 9.32
N ASN A 80 10.88 8.29 8.89
CA ASN A 80 10.11 7.06 8.66
C ASN A 80 10.12 6.09 9.85
N MET A 81 10.45 6.57 11.05
CA MET A 81 10.40 5.73 12.25
C MET A 81 8.96 5.37 12.64
N ASP A 82 8.81 4.22 13.28
CA ASP A 82 7.54 3.67 13.79
C ASP A 82 6.99 4.40 15.04
N PHE A 83 7.64 5.48 15.47
CA PHE A 83 7.23 6.31 16.62
C PHE A 83 7.45 7.80 16.34
N PRO A 84 6.67 8.69 17.00
CA PRO A 84 6.80 10.12 16.79
C PRO A 84 8.08 10.69 17.40
N ILE A 85 8.76 11.54 16.64
CA ILE A 85 9.89 12.33 17.08
C ILE A 85 9.61 13.82 16.87
N ILE A 86 10.23 14.67 17.68
CA ILE A 86 10.28 16.11 17.40
C ILE A 86 11.68 16.41 16.88
N TYR A 87 11.74 16.93 15.67
CA TYR A 87 12.98 17.39 15.05
C TYR A 87 12.97 18.91 15.01
N SER A 88 13.91 19.54 15.70
CA SER A 88 14.08 20.99 15.77
C SER A 88 15.43 21.38 15.21
N MET A 89 15.45 22.41 14.38
CA MET A 89 16.66 22.93 13.78
C MET A 89 16.72 24.44 13.98
N ASP A 90 17.73 24.87 14.75
CA ASP A 90 18.07 26.28 14.92
C ASP A 90 19.11 26.68 13.87
N VAL A 91 18.83 27.73 13.12
CA VAL A 91 19.72 28.24 12.07
C VAL A 91 20.00 29.70 12.31
N GLU A 92 21.28 30.05 12.40
CA GLU A 92 21.75 31.42 12.52
C GLU A 92 22.70 31.74 11.36
N PRO A 93 22.29 32.62 10.42
CA PRO A 93 23.14 33.01 9.31
C PRO A 93 24.39 33.79 9.79
N LEU A 94 25.53 33.45 9.23
CA LEU A 94 26.77 34.22 9.44
C LEU A 94 26.89 35.31 8.37
N ASP A 95 27.37 36.47 8.79
CA ASP A 95 27.75 37.52 7.85
C ASP A 95 28.92 37.01 6.98
N ASN A 96 28.89 37.27 5.67
CA ASN A 96 29.87 36.78 4.71
C ASN A 96 31.30 37.18 5.08
N ASP A 97 31.49 38.42 5.57
CA ASP A 97 32.83 38.91 6.00
C ASP A 97 33.33 38.14 7.22
N VAL A 98 32.45 37.86 8.17
CA VAL A 98 32.77 37.05 9.38
C VAL A 98 33.05 35.60 8.99
N ALA A 99 32.23 35.03 8.10
CA ALA A 99 32.43 33.68 7.57
C ALA A 99 33.78 33.54 6.86
N TYR A 100 34.10 34.46 5.98
CA TYR A 100 35.38 34.47 5.27
C TYR A 100 36.58 34.58 6.21
N GLN A 101 36.53 35.50 7.19
CA GLN A 101 37.61 35.66 8.17
C GLN A 101 37.76 34.40 9.05
N MET A 102 36.67 33.73 9.37
CA MET A 102 36.70 32.51 10.19
C MET A 102 37.39 31.36 9.42
N VAL A 103 37.04 31.16 8.18
CA VAL A 103 37.65 30.12 7.32
C VAL A 103 39.10 30.46 6.99
N MET A 104 39.40 31.73 6.70
CA MET A 104 40.75 32.21 6.45
C MET A 104 41.64 32.01 7.68
N LYS A 105 41.15 32.28 8.88
CA LYS A 105 41.88 32.01 10.12
C LYS A 105 42.19 30.52 10.33
N LYS A 106 41.26 29.65 9.96
CA LYS A 106 41.45 28.19 9.99
C LYS A 106 42.47 27.74 8.93
N TYR A 107 42.43 28.30 7.71
CA TYR A 107 43.38 28.07 6.65
C TYR A 107 44.82 28.45 7.10
N MET A 108 44.99 29.67 7.61
CA MET A 108 46.27 30.15 8.12
C MET A 108 46.82 29.31 9.29
N SER A 109 45.92 28.80 10.16
CA SER A 109 46.32 27.91 11.24
C SER A 109 46.81 26.56 10.75
N ASN A 110 46.14 26.00 9.72
CA ASN A 110 46.54 24.75 9.07
C ASN A 110 47.91 24.92 8.39
N GLU A 111 48.10 26.02 7.63
CA GLU A 111 49.35 26.34 6.95
C GLU A 111 50.53 26.48 7.95
N ARG A 112 50.32 27.19 9.06
CA ARG A 112 51.33 27.27 10.12
C ARG A 112 51.68 25.91 10.72
N SER A 113 50.70 25.05 10.88
CA SER A 113 50.90 23.70 11.43
C SER A 113 51.69 22.81 10.47
N ILE A 114 51.44 22.95 9.16
CA ILE A 114 52.18 22.26 8.09
C ILE A 114 53.64 22.75 8.05
N ASN A 115 53.84 24.05 8.07
CA ASN A 115 55.18 24.65 8.04
C ASN A 115 56.01 24.24 9.26
N ARG A 116 55.40 24.24 10.44
CA ARG A 116 56.06 23.79 11.67
C ARG A 116 56.44 22.31 11.66
N GLU A 117 55.60 21.46 11.06
CA GLU A 117 55.91 20.04 10.86
C GLU A 117 57.10 19.86 9.93
N GLN A 118 57.16 20.65 8.86
CA GLN A 118 58.26 20.61 7.89
C GLN A 118 59.56 21.12 8.52
N GLU A 119 59.51 22.18 9.33
CA GLU A 119 60.67 22.69 10.08
C GLU A 119 61.23 21.63 11.03
N LEU A 120 60.37 20.99 11.84
CA LEU A 120 60.77 19.92 12.77
C LEU A 120 61.37 18.70 12.02
N LYS A 121 60.89 18.36 10.85
CA LYS A 121 61.47 17.32 10.02
C LYS A 121 62.87 17.71 9.50
N ASN A 122 63.00 18.92 9.01
CA ASN A 122 64.28 19.45 8.55
C ASN A 122 65.33 19.50 9.66
N GLU A 123 64.95 19.90 10.88
CA GLU A 123 65.81 19.87 12.07
C GLU A 123 66.30 18.46 12.45
N ASN A 124 65.43 17.45 12.21
CA ASN A 124 65.74 16.02 12.42
C ASN A 124 66.51 15.37 11.22
N GLY A 125 66.86 16.15 10.20
CA GLY A 125 67.60 15.65 9.01
C GLY A 125 66.72 14.91 8.01
N ASP A 126 65.39 14.96 8.15
CA ASP A 126 64.43 14.41 7.18
C ASP A 126 63.92 15.54 6.29
N TYR A 127 64.47 15.63 5.11
CA TYR A 127 64.09 16.62 4.07
C TYR A 127 62.95 16.15 3.18
N SER A 128 62.20 15.11 3.59
CA SER A 128 61.05 14.65 2.83
C SER A 128 59.91 15.67 2.88
N THR A 129 59.27 15.94 1.76
CA THR A 129 58.08 16.79 1.64
C THR A 129 56.78 16.04 1.94
N ASN A 130 56.88 14.91 2.64
CA ASN A 130 55.76 14.04 2.90
C ASN A 130 54.96 14.56 4.11
N ILE A 131 53.96 15.41 3.88
CA ILE A 131 53.06 15.96 4.87
C ILE A 131 51.99 14.91 5.18
N ASN A 132 51.55 14.86 6.47
CA ASN A 132 50.46 13.98 6.88
C ASN A 132 49.24 14.17 5.97
N TYR A 133 48.70 13.06 5.46
CA TYR A 133 47.55 13.02 4.53
C TYR A 133 46.35 13.80 5.07
N GLU A 134 46.02 13.67 6.36
CA GLU A 134 44.90 14.36 6.99
C GLU A 134 45.03 15.88 6.95
N ARG A 135 46.24 16.40 7.25
CA ARG A 135 46.49 17.84 7.21
C ARG A 135 46.45 18.40 5.77
N ARG A 136 46.96 17.66 4.80
CA ARG A 136 46.85 18.03 3.39
C ARG A 136 45.40 18.03 2.92
N LYS A 137 44.61 17.07 3.39
CA LYS A 137 43.17 17.03 3.10
C LYS A 137 42.47 18.24 3.72
N GLN A 138 42.69 18.51 5.02
CA GLN A 138 42.12 19.68 5.69
C GLN A 138 42.46 21.01 5.05
N GLN A 139 43.69 21.15 4.50
CA GLN A 139 44.09 22.34 3.78
C GLN A 139 43.28 22.50 2.50
N ARG A 140 43.18 21.44 1.71
CA ARG A 140 42.38 21.43 0.47
C ARG A 140 40.92 21.73 0.70
N ASP A 141 40.30 21.05 1.69
CA ASP A 141 38.90 21.27 2.06
C ASP A 141 38.67 22.74 2.48
N THR A 142 39.66 23.36 3.16
CA THR A 142 39.57 24.75 3.58
C THR A 142 39.78 25.74 2.41
N GLU A 143 40.63 25.41 1.44
CA GLU A 143 40.80 26.18 0.22
C GLU A 143 39.52 26.18 -0.63
N GLU A 144 38.93 25.00 -0.88
CA GLU A 144 37.68 24.86 -1.61
C GLU A 144 36.54 25.64 -0.95
N MET A 145 36.49 25.63 0.39
CA MET A 145 35.51 26.39 1.15
C MET A 145 35.70 27.91 1.01
N LEU A 146 36.95 28.39 1.00
CA LEU A 146 37.26 29.81 0.76
C LEU A 146 36.81 30.25 -0.64
N ASP A 147 37.09 29.44 -1.65
CA ASP A 147 36.70 29.72 -3.03
C ASP A 147 35.17 29.78 -3.18
N ARG A 148 34.43 28.85 -2.58
CA ARG A 148 32.97 28.84 -2.63
C ARG A 148 32.33 30.03 -1.89
N ILE A 149 32.86 30.42 -0.73
CA ILE A 149 32.36 31.60 0.02
C ILE A 149 32.70 32.90 -0.74
N SER A 150 33.90 32.99 -1.36
CA SER A 150 34.30 34.19 -2.09
C SER A 150 33.55 34.42 -3.40
N SER A 151 33.07 33.34 -4.04
CA SER A 151 32.20 33.41 -5.21
C SER A 151 30.72 33.71 -4.87
N PHE A 152 30.34 33.80 -3.62
CA PHE A 152 28.98 33.96 -3.13
C PHE A 152 28.00 32.80 -3.49
N ASP A 153 28.57 31.69 -3.94
CA ASP A 153 27.77 30.51 -4.28
C ASP A 153 27.30 29.75 -3.02
N GLU A 154 28.03 29.90 -1.90
CA GLU A 154 27.67 29.30 -0.61
C GLU A 154 27.73 30.30 0.56
N ARG A 155 26.91 30.01 1.58
CA ARG A 155 26.90 30.72 2.85
C ARG A 155 27.22 29.78 4.00
N LEU A 156 27.92 30.28 5.01
CA LEU A 156 28.10 29.59 6.26
C LEU A 156 26.99 29.96 7.23
N LEU A 157 26.52 28.94 7.93
CA LEU A 157 25.43 29.03 8.89
C LEU A 157 25.86 28.34 10.18
N TYR A 158 25.46 28.87 11.31
CA TYR A 158 25.46 28.11 12.56
C TYR A 158 24.16 27.32 12.63
N VAL A 159 24.28 26.01 12.82
CA VAL A 159 23.14 25.09 12.87
C VAL A 159 23.22 24.22 14.10
N GLY A 160 22.14 24.17 14.85
CA GLY A 160 21.92 23.25 15.96
C GLY A 160 20.74 22.33 15.67
N ILE A 161 20.95 21.02 15.69
CA ILE A 161 19.88 20.03 15.49
C ILE A 161 19.59 19.32 16.79
N THR A 162 18.33 19.38 17.19
CA THR A 162 17.81 18.76 18.42
C THR A 162 16.72 17.76 18.06
N ILE A 163 16.82 16.56 18.59
CA ILE A 163 15.87 15.45 18.35
C ILE A 163 15.26 15.07 19.70
N VAL A 164 13.93 15.17 19.84
CA VAL A 164 13.21 14.77 21.03
C VAL A 164 12.49 13.46 20.79
N VAL A 165 12.82 12.45 21.57
CA VAL A 165 12.19 11.13 21.55
C VAL A 165 11.31 11.00 22.79
N LYS A 166 10.06 10.58 22.63
CA LYS A 166 9.10 10.36 23.71
C LYS A 166 8.72 8.89 23.81
N ALA A 167 8.41 8.42 25.00
CA ALA A 167 7.92 7.08 25.26
C ALA A 167 6.98 7.03 26.47
N ALA A 168 6.15 6.00 26.55
CA ALA A 168 5.25 5.79 27.68
C ALA A 168 5.96 5.15 28.88
N SER A 169 7.10 4.46 28.68
CA SER A 169 7.91 3.86 29.71
C SER A 169 9.40 4.10 29.49
N MET A 170 10.22 3.79 30.50
CA MET A 170 11.67 3.92 30.39
C MET A 170 12.28 2.88 29.44
N GLU A 171 11.77 1.66 29.46
CA GLU A 171 12.23 0.58 28.60
C GLU A 171 12.00 0.94 27.12
N GLU A 172 10.82 1.46 26.82
CA GLU A 172 10.47 1.93 25.48
C GLU A 172 11.33 3.13 25.05
N LEU A 173 11.65 4.05 25.98
CA LEU A 173 12.53 5.18 25.69
C LEU A 173 13.95 4.72 25.33
N GLU A 174 14.49 3.74 26.05
CA GLU A 174 15.81 3.17 25.77
C GLU A 174 15.84 2.51 24.38
N GLU A 175 14.81 1.73 24.03
CA GLU A 175 14.70 1.12 22.71
C GLU A 175 14.64 2.17 21.59
N ARG A 176 13.75 3.16 21.72
CA ARG A 176 13.58 4.23 20.74
C ARG A 176 14.84 5.09 20.57
N THR A 177 15.49 5.45 21.66
CA THR A 177 16.74 6.23 21.60
C THR A 177 17.89 5.44 20.98
N GLU A 178 17.97 4.13 21.21
CA GLU A 178 18.97 3.29 20.56
C GLU A 178 18.70 3.14 19.06
N LYS A 179 17.45 3.04 18.62
CA LYS A 179 17.09 3.09 17.19
C LYS A 179 17.60 4.38 16.53
N VAL A 180 17.39 5.54 17.16
CA VAL A 180 17.91 6.83 16.67
C VAL A 180 19.44 6.85 16.60
N ARG A 181 20.12 6.29 17.62
CA ARG A 181 21.58 6.18 17.63
C ARG A 181 22.10 5.26 16.53
N ILE A 182 21.42 4.15 16.25
CA ILE A 182 21.79 3.21 15.18
C ILE A 182 21.70 3.91 13.84
N ILE A 183 20.61 4.63 13.55
CA ILE A 183 20.48 5.42 12.31
C ILE A 183 21.64 6.41 12.22
N GLY A 184 21.93 7.16 13.29
CA GLY A 184 23.08 8.06 13.30
C GLY A 184 24.40 7.34 12.95
N LYS A 185 24.69 6.21 13.59
CA LYS A 185 25.91 5.43 13.32
C LYS A 185 25.99 4.91 11.88
N THR A 186 24.88 4.47 11.29
CA THR A 186 24.82 4.02 9.90
C THR A 186 25.26 5.12 8.95
N HIS A 187 24.91 6.36 9.25
CA HIS A 187 25.31 7.54 8.47
C HIS A 187 26.58 8.25 8.99
N ASN A 188 27.39 7.57 9.81
CA ASN A 188 28.62 8.12 10.43
C ASN A 188 28.40 9.38 11.28
N MET A 189 27.21 9.56 11.81
CA MET A 189 26.85 10.60 12.77
C MET A 189 26.90 10.06 14.19
N ASP A 190 27.26 10.94 15.13
CA ASP A 190 27.23 10.60 16.55
C ASP A 190 26.11 11.39 17.22
N ILE A 191 24.98 10.72 17.46
CA ILE A 191 23.80 11.30 18.10
C ILE A 191 23.79 10.88 19.57
N VAL A 192 23.81 11.87 20.46
CA VAL A 192 23.91 11.64 21.89
C VAL A 192 22.91 12.49 22.68
N PRO A 193 22.47 12.06 23.88
CA PRO A 193 21.61 12.86 24.72
C PRO A 193 22.35 14.09 25.28
N HIS A 194 21.61 15.15 25.57
CA HIS A 194 22.12 16.29 26.35
C HIS A 194 22.27 15.90 27.80
N SER A 195 23.46 15.44 28.20
CA SER A 195 23.71 15.03 29.59
C SER A 195 23.61 16.22 30.56
N TYR A 196 22.81 16.07 31.63
CA TYR A 196 22.55 17.06 32.67
C TYR A 196 21.94 18.40 32.20
N ARG A 197 21.41 18.46 30.99
CA ARG A 197 20.78 19.67 30.42
C ARG A 197 19.57 19.32 29.57
N GLN A 198 18.83 18.30 29.94
CA GLN A 198 17.67 17.80 29.22
C GLN A 198 16.54 18.82 29.17
N LEU A 199 16.29 19.54 30.26
CA LEU A 199 15.26 20.59 30.33
C LEU A 199 15.62 21.80 29.46
N ASP A 200 16.87 22.25 29.50
CA ASP A 200 17.37 23.34 28.67
C ASP A 200 17.27 22.97 27.16
N ALA A 201 17.62 21.73 26.85
CA ALA A 201 17.54 21.20 25.47
C ALA A 201 16.10 21.09 25.01
N LEU A 202 15.17 20.62 25.85
CA LEU A 202 13.74 20.61 25.55
C LEU A 202 13.22 22.02 25.26
N ASN A 203 13.56 22.99 26.12
CA ASN A 203 13.17 24.38 25.92
C ASN A 203 13.74 24.97 24.62
N THR A 204 14.93 24.54 24.18
CA THR A 204 15.54 24.94 22.92
C THR A 204 14.77 24.35 21.73
N SER A 205 14.25 23.12 21.87
CA SER A 205 13.49 22.46 20.78
C SER A 205 12.09 23.04 20.55
N LEU A 206 11.60 23.88 21.45
CA LEU A 206 10.29 24.52 21.33
C LEU A 206 10.35 25.73 20.38
N PRO A 207 9.28 26.04 19.63
CA PRO A 207 9.24 27.13 18.66
C PRO A 207 9.10 28.51 19.36
N THR A 208 9.92 28.76 20.38
CA THR A 208 9.93 30.02 21.15
C THR A 208 10.97 31.01 20.65
N GLY A 209 11.88 30.58 19.77
CA GLY A 209 13.04 31.36 19.34
C GLY A 209 14.12 31.53 20.42
N ALA A 210 13.98 30.87 21.56
CA ALA A 210 14.95 30.95 22.68
C ALA A 210 15.84 29.71 22.65
N ARG A 211 17.16 29.91 22.68
CA ARG A 211 18.18 28.86 22.73
C ARG A 211 18.85 28.85 24.10
N PHE A 212 18.78 27.72 24.79
CA PHE A 212 19.35 27.52 26.11
C PHE A 212 20.60 26.61 26.12
N VAL A 213 20.80 25.83 25.03
CA VAL A 213 21.97 24.97 24.84
C VAL A 213 22.79 25.44 23.63
N ASP A 214 24.10 25.39 23.75
CA ASP A 214 25.03 25.80 22.70
C ASP A 214 25.68 24.54 22.07
N THR A 215 24.96 23.92 21.12
CA THR A 215 25.43 22.78 20.34
C THR A 215 25.53 23.10 18.85
N MET A 216 25.68 24.40 18.55
CA MET A 216 25.77 24.90 17.20
C MET A 216 27.05 24.44 16.50
N ARG A 217 26.92 24.10 15.21
CA ARG A 217 28.01 23.76 14.30
C ARG A 217 27.94 24.63 13.07
N THR A 218 29.10 24.93 12.51
CA THR A 218 29.19 25.64 11.23
C THR A 218 28.97 24.64 10.11
N ILE A 219 27.94 24.88 9.30
CA ILE A 219 27.54 24.06 8.14
C ILE A 219 27.37 24.99 6.94
N THR A 220 27.60 24.50 5.73
CA THR A 220 27.35 25.26 4.50
C THR A 220 25.86 25.24 4.13
N SER A 221 25.44 26.18 3.28
CA SER A 221 24.05 26.21 2.80
C SER A 221 23.68 24.96 1.99
N GLU A 222 24.63 24.36 1.26
CA GLU A 222 24.44 23.10 0.55
C GLU A 222 24.22 21.94 1.53
N GLU A 223 25.08 21.82 2.53
CA GLU A 223 24.94 20.78 3.57
C GLU A 223 23.67 20.95 4.40
N LEU A 224 23.24 22.19 4.67
CA LEU A 224 22.00 22.45 5.40
C LEU A 224 20.77 21.97 4.63
N SER A 225 20.76 22.07 3.31
CA SER A 225 19.62 21.66 2.49
C SER A 225 19.24 20.18 2.70
N ILE A 226 20.22 19.35 3.03
CA ILE A 226 20.05 17.92 3.30
C ILE A 226 19.32 17.66 4.64
N PHE A 227 19.43 18.60 5.59
CA PHE A 227 18.79 18.50 6.91
C PHE A 227 17.38 19.07 6.95
N ILE A 228 16.84 19.57 5.84
CA ILE A 228 15.49 20.10 5.79
C ILE A 228 14.49 18.95 5.60
N PRO A 229 13.57 18.70 6.55
CA PRO A 229 12.68 17.53 6.53
C PRO A 229 11.49 17.73 5.57
N PHE A 230 11.74 18.12 4.34
CA PHE A 230 10.71 18.22 3.30
C PHE A 230 10.48 16.88 2.57
N ASN A 231 10.60 15.77 3.27
CA ASN A 231 10.35 14.46 2.72
C ASN A 231 8.90 14.07 2.90
N VAL A 232 8.09 14.48 1.96
CA VAL A 232 6.77 13.88 1.79
C VAL A 232 6.95 12.70 0.84
N GLN A 233 6.53 11.52 1.26
CA GLN A 233 6.50 10.37 0.36
C GLN A 233 5.58 10.69 -0.81
N GLU A 234 6.09 10.50 -2.01
CA GLU A 234 5.36 10.72 -3.25
C GLU A 234 5.28 9.44 -4.06
N ILE A 235 4.13 9.21 -4.67
CA ILE A 235 3.92 8.15 -5.65
C ILE A 235 3.75 8.83 -6.99
N HIS A 236 4.77 8.72 -7.83
CA HIS A 236 4.75 9.29 -9.17
C HIS A 236 5.52 8.37 -10.11
N ASP A 237 4.78 7.55 -10.84
CA ASP A 237 5.32 6.59 -11.81
C ASP A 237 4.97 7.04 -13.22
N ASP A 238 5.88 6.80 -14.16
CA ASP A 238 5.61 7.00 -15.58
C ASP A 238 4.51 6.06 -16.06
N LEU A 239 3.60 6.58 -16.88
CA LEU A 239 2.46 5.82 -17.43
C LEU A 239 1.57 5.17 -16.35
N GLY A 240 1.49 5.78 -15.16
CA GLY A 240 0.63 5.35 -14.07
C GLY A 240 -0.80 5.85 -14.19
N TYR A 241 -1.65 5.34 -13.31
CA TYR A 241 -3.04 5.81 -13.14
C TYR A 241 -3.12 6.77 -11.96
N CYS A 242 -4.06 7.71 -12.04
CA CYS A 242 -4.29 8.70 -10.98
C CYS A 242 -5.18 8.10 -9.88
N TYR A 243 -4.69 8.16 -8.64
CA TYR A 243 -5.41 7.73 -7.43
C TYR A 243 -5.85 8.91 -6.55
N GLY A 244 -5.87 10.13 -7.08
CA GLY A 244 -6.22 11.34 -6.36
C GLY A 244 -5.01 12.19 -5.98
N PHE A 245 -5.11 12.92 -4.89
CA PHE A 245 -4.08 13.83 -4.41
C PHE A 245 -3.45 13.33 -3.11
N ASN A 246 -2.16 13.51 -2.97
CA ASN A 246 -1.49 13.36 -1.70
C ASN A 246 -2.03 14.42 -0.71
N LYS A 247 -2.58 13.99 0.42
CA LYS A 247 -3.21 14.91 1.38
C LYS A 247 -2.22 15.89 2.03
N VAL A 248 -0.93 15.53 2.07
CA VAL A 248 0.14 16.35 2.65
C VAL A 248 0.69 17.34 1.62
N SER A 249 1.25 16.86 0.51
CA SER A 249 1.90 17.69 -0.52
C SER A 249 0.92 18.35 -1.48
N LYS A 250 -0.30 17.84 -1.60
CA LYS A 250 -1.32 18.22 -2.61
C LYS A 250 -0.94 17.89 -4.05
N ASN A 251 0.13 17.11 -4.26
CA ASN A 251 0.51 16.61 -5.57
C ASN A 251 -0.38 15.43 -5.98
N LEU A 252 -0.49 15.19 -7.30
CA LEU A 252 -1.19 14.03 -7.83
C LEU A 252 -0.46 12.73 -7.46
N ILE A 253 -1.21 11.74 -7.02
CA ILE A 253 -0.73 10.37 -6.84
C ILE A 253 -0.92 9.63 -8.15
N ILE A 254 0.19 9.34 -8.82
CA ILE A 254 0.20 8.59 -10.07
C ILE A 254 1.00 7.32 -9.87
N GLY A 255 0.33 6.18 -9.90
CA GLY A 255 0.96 4.89 -9.64
C GLY A 255 0.75 3.88 -10.76
N ASN A 256 1.76 3.08 -11.07
CA ASN A 256 1.71 2.03 -12.08
C ASN A 256 1.89 0.65 -11.44
N ARG A 257 0.78 -0.03 -11.16
CA ARG A 257 0.79 -1.35 -10.52
C ARG A 257 1.54 -2.43 -11.30
N LYS A 258 1.76 -2.22 -12.61
CA LYS A 258 2.58 -3.12 -13.44
C LYS A 258 4.07 -3.05 -13.10
N LEU A 259 4.53 -1.97 -12.46
CA LEU A 259 5.92 -1.79 -12.01
C LEU A 259 6.19 -2.41 -10.65
N LEU A 260 5.15 -2.73 -9.87
CA LEU A 260 5.29 -3.42 -8.59
C LEU A 260 5.83 -4.84 -8.77
N LYS A 261 6.53 -5.36 -7.76
CA LYS A 261 6.97 -6.76 -7.74
C LYS A 261 5.78 -7.70 -7.82
N ASN A 262 4.65 -7.30 -7.19
CA ASN A 262 3.37 -7.96 -7.31
C ASN A 262 2.26 -6.91 -7.42
N GLY A 263 1.69 -6.73 -8.63
CA GLY A 263 0.64 -5.75 -8.89
C GLY A 263 -0.72 -6.04 -8.24
N ASN A 264 -0.88 -7.18 -7.56
CA ASN A 264 -2.13 -7.50 -6.86
C ASN A 264 -2.42 -6.48 -5.76
N GLY A 265 -3.69 -6.27 -5.47
CA GLY A 265 -4.15 -5.29 -4.51
C GLY A 265 -5.30 -5.72 -3.62
N MET A 266 -5.46 -5.00 -2.52
CA MET A 266 -6.59 -5.12 -1.60
C MET A 266 -7.15 -3.73 -1.28
N VAL A 267 -8.47 -3.65 -1.16
CA VAL A 267 -9.17 -2.44 -0.75
C VAL A 267 -10.07 -2.74 0.44
N PHE A 268 -9.83 -2.02 1.53
CA PHE A 268 -10.56 -2.20 2.78
C PHE A 268 -11.27 -0.90 3.17
N GLY A 269 -12.49 -1.02 3.66
CA GLY A 269 -13.26 0.11 4.15
C GLY A 269 -14.71 -0.25 4.47
N VAL A 270 -15.31 0.45 5.41
CA VAL A 270 -16.73 0.27 5.74
C VAL A 270 -17.65 0.62 4.56
N PRO A 271 -18.91 0.18 4.55
CA PRO A 271 -19.88 0.61 3.56
C PRO A 271 -19.97 2.14 3.46
N GLY A 272 -19.96 2.68 2.24
CA GLY A 272 -20.03 4.12 2.01
C GLY A 272 -18.69 4.87 2.12
N SER A 273 -17.58 4.20 2.46
CA SER A 273 -16.23 4.82 2.51
C SER A 273 -15.63 5.18 1.15
N GLY A 274 -16.23 4.75 0.05
CA GLY A 274 -15.78 5.03 -1.31
C GLY A 274 -14.96 3.92 -1.97
N LYS A 275 -15.04 2.66 -1.50
CA LYS A 275 -14.37 1.50 -2.12
C LYS A 275 -14.67 1.38 -3.61
N SER A 276 -15.93 1.08 -3.94
CA SER A 276 -16.38 0.85 -5.32
C SER A 276 -16.13 2.06 -6.21
N TYR A 277 -16.13 3.28 -5.65
CA TYR A 277 -15.80 4.50 -6.36
C TYR A 277 -14.34 4.54 -6.82
N ASN A 278 -13.40 4.29 -5.90
CA ASN A 278 -11.96 4.30 -6.22
C ASN A 278 -11.60 3.27 -7.29
N GLU A 279 -12.19 2.09 -7.21
CA GLU A 279 -11.93 1.03 -8.18
C GLU A 279 -12.56 1.29 -9.54
N LYS A 280 -13.81 1.77 -9.58
CA LYS A 280 -14.45 2.20 -10.83
C LYS A 280 -13.63 3.30 -11.51
N SER A 281 -13.01 4.20 -10.75
CA SER A 281 -12.08 5.20 -11.26
C SER A 281 -10.83 4.55 -11.88
N GLU A 282 -10.21 3.58 -11.21
CA GLU A 282 -9.06 2.83 -11.76
C GLU A 282 -9.45 2.07 -13.02
N MET A 283 -10.56 1.32 -13.00
CA MET A 283 -11.08 0.58 -14.16
C MET A 283 -11.30 1.48 -15.37
N GLY A 284 -11.91 2.66 -15.17
CA GLY A 284 -12.13 3.64 -16.22
C GLY A 284 -10.81 4.10 -16.86
N GLN A 285 -9.80 4.36 -16.06
CA GLN A 285 -8.48 4.75 -16.54
C GLN A 285 -7.79 3.59 -17.29
N VAL A 286 -7.89 2.35 -16.80
CA VAL A 286 -7.35 1.16 -17.47
C VAL A 286 -7.96 1.03 -18.87
N LEU A 287 -9.28 1.16 -18.99
CA LEU A 287 -9.97 1.08 -20.29
C LEU A 287 -9.58 2.21 -21.24
N CYS A 288 -9.39 3.43 -20.71
CA CYS A 288 -9.08 4.61 -21.53
C CYS A 288 -7.62 4.66 -21.97
N PHE A 289 -6.69 4.29 -21.11
CA PHE A 289 -5.25 4.54 -21.31
C PHE A 289 -4.43 3.30 -21.64
N SER A 290 -5.03 2.11 -21.60
CA SER A 290 -4.36 0.86 -21.95
C SER A 290 -5.16 0.03 -22.95
N LYS A 291 -4.58 -1.09 -23.38
CA LYS A 291 -5.27 -2.13 -24.15
C LYS A 291 -5.67 -3.32 -23.28
N ASP A 292 -5.51 -3.20 -21.98
CA ASP A 292 -5.75 -4.26 -21.03
C ASP A 292 -7.23 -4.61 -20.92
N ASP A 293 -7.50 -5.83 -20.53
CA ASP A 293 -8.86 -6.31 -20.27
C ASP A 293 -9.18 -6.23 -18.78
N ILE A 294 -10.45 -6.03 -18.48
CA ILE A 294 -10.97 -5.97 -17.12
C ILE A 294 -12.05 -7.03 -16.93
N ILE A 295 -11.93 -7.77 -15.85
CA ILE A 295 -12.94 -8.72 -15.38
C ILE A 295 -13.37 -8.32 -13.97
N VAL A 296 -14.68 -8.23 -13.74
CA VAL A 296 -15.24 -7.91 -12.42
C VAL A 296 -16.10 -9.08 -11.95
N VAL A 297 -15.89 -9.48 -10.70
CA VAL A 297 -16.73 -10.42 -9.97
C VAL A 297 -17.65 -9.61 -9.08
N ASP A 298 -18.94 -9.61 -9.37
CA ASP A 298 -19.97 -8.73 -8.82
C ASP A 298 -21.08 -9.54 -8.10
N PRO A 299 -20.90 -9.85 -6.80
CA PRO A 299 -21.89 -10.58 -6.04
C PRO A 299 -23.19 -9.80 -5.77
N MET A 300 -23.12 -8.47 -5.77
CA MET A 300 -24.22 -7.59 -5.36
C MET A 300 -24.98 -6.95 -6.54
N GLY A 301 -24.44 -7.01 -7.76
CA GLY A 301 -25.04 -6.43 -8.96
C GLY A 301 -24.82 -4.93 -9.15
N GLU A 302 -23.75 -4.38 -8.56
CA GLU A 302 -23.42 -2.94 -8.57
C GLU A 302 -22.76 -2.45 -9.88
N TYR A 303 -22.30 -3.36 -10.75
CA TYR A 303 -21.55 -3.02 -11.95
C TYR A 303 -22.35 -3.12 -13.25
N LYS A 304 -23.65 -3.43 -13.19
CA LYS A 304 -24.51 -3.60 -14.36
C LYS A 304 -24.59 -2.34 -15.23
N ASP A 305 -24.83 -1.19 -14.59
CA ASP A 305 -24.99 0.08 -15.29
C ASP A 305 -23.67 0.55 -15.90
N ILE A 306 -22.55 0.32 -15.22
CA ILE A 306 -21.22 0.61 -15.73
C ILE A 306 -20.86 -0.27 -16.91
N ALA A 307 -21.18 -1.57 -16.85
CA ALA A 307 -20.97 -2.47 -17.98
C ALA A 307 -21.70 -1.96 -19.22
N ALA A 308 -22.96 -1.55 -19.06
CA ALA A 308 -23.74 -0.97 -20.16
C ALA A 308 -23.15 0.36 -20.67
N ALA A 309 -22.73 1.24 -19.78
CA ALA A 309 -22.19 2.56 -20.14
C ALA A 309 -20.84 2.47 -20.87
N TRP A 310 -20.00 1.48 -20.54
CA TRP A 310 -18.67 1.30 -21.14
C TRP A 310 -18.65 0.31 -22.31
N GLY A 311 -19.82 -0.19 -22.76
CA GLY A 311 -19.91 -1.16 -23.84
C GLY A 311 -19.35 -2.53 -23.46
N GLY A 312 -19.31 -2.84 -22.18
CA GLY A 312 -18.93 -4.13 -21.63
C GLY A 312 -20.05 -5.15 -21.69
N GLN A 313 -19.76 -6.37 -21.24
CA GLN A 313 -20.77 -7.43 -21.13
C GLN A 313 -21.00 -7.76 -19.65
N TYR A 314 -22.29 -7.78 -19.27
CA TYR A 314 -22.73 -8.22 -17.94
C TYR A 314 -23.32 -9.62 -18.04
N ILE A 315 -22.61 -10.59 -17.46
CA ILE A 315 -22.98 -12.01 -17.48
C ILE A 315 -23.68 -12.31 -16.17
N ASN A 316 -25.01 -12.34 -16.20
CA ASN A 316 -25.77 -12.79 -15.05
C ASN A 316 -25.78 -14.32 -15.00
N LEU A 317 -25.17 -14.90 -13.97
CA LEU A 317 -25.13 -16.35 -13.75
C LEU A 317 -26.44 -16.90 -13.20
N THR A 318 -27.46 -16.05 -13.04
CA THR A 318 -28.82 -16.42 -12.65
C THR A 318 -29.71 -16.44 -13.89
N GLN A 319 -30.56 -17.44 -14.02
CA GLN A 319 -31.53 -17.48 -15.12
C GLN A 319 -32.50 -16.30 -15.03
N SER A 320 -32.39 -15.36 -15.96
CA SER A 320 -33.41 -14.34 -16.20
C SER A 320 -33.81 -14.34 -17.67
N ALA A 321 -35.07 -14.12 -17.96
CA ALA A 321 -35.65 -14.29 -19.28
C ALA A 321 -35.12 -13.31 -20.37
N GLU A 322 -34.37 -12.29 -20.01
CA GLU A 322 -34.06 -11.19 -20.93
C GLU A 322 -32.65 -11.19 -21.54
N ASN A 323 -31.65 -11.81 -20.91
CA ASN A 323 -30.29 -11.89 -21.48
C ASN A 323 -29.57 -13.15 -20.96
N VAL A 324 -29.63 -14.23 -21.68
CA VAL A 324 -28.94 -15.47 -21.30
C VAL A 324 -27.59 -15.53 -22.01
N PHE A 325 -26.51 -15.26 -21.25
CA PHE A 325 -25.16 -15.59 -21.68
C PHE A 325 -24.83 -17.01 -21.22
N TYR A 326 -24.19 -17.79 -22.05
CA TYR A 326 -23.72 -19.13 -21.71
C TYR A 326 -22.21 -19.10 -21.50
N VAL A 327 -21.77 -19.70 -20.40
CA VAL A 327 -20.36 -19.85 -20.01
C VAL A 327 -20.01 -21.32 -20.13
N ASN A 328 -19.26 -21.70 -21.13
CA ASN A 328 -18.84 -23.09 -21.30
C ASN A 328 -17.49 -23.33 -20.60
N PRO A 329 -17.44 -24.06 -19.47
CA PRO A 329 -16.18 -24.33 -18.75
C PRO A 329 -15.22 -25.21 -19.54
N PHE A 330 -15.71 -25.96 -20.52
CA PHE A 330 -14.94 -26.81 -21.42
C PHE A 330 -14.63 -26.15 -22.78
N HIS A 331 -14.88 -24.84 -22.90
CA HIS A 331 -14.58 -24.08 -24.10
C HIS A 331 -13.13 -24.26 -24.53
N VAL A 332 -12.93 -24.41 -25.85
CA VAL A 332 -11.60 -24.54 -26.46
C VAL A 332 -11.22 -23.23 -27.12
N PRO A 333 -10.14 -22.57 -26.76
CA PRO A 333 -9.71 -21.33 -27.42
C PRO A 333 -9.25 -21.57 -28.86
N ASP A 334 -9.15 -20.48 -29.64
CA ASP A 334 -8.74 -20.57 -31.04
C ASP A 334 -7.36 -21.16 -31.25
N VAL A 335 -6.44 -20.88 -30.35
CA VAL A 335 -5.08 -21.42 -30.38
C VAL A 335 -4.84 -22.24 -29.11
N VAL A 336 -4.53 -23.52 -29.28
CA VAL A 336 -4.12 -24.43 -28.21
C VAL A 336 -2.71 -24.91 -28.57
N PRO A 337 -1.66 -24.37 -27.92
CA PRO A 337 -0.28 -24.70 -28.23
C PRO A 337 0.09 -26.15 -27.88
N ASP A 338 -0.42 -26.65 -26.76
CA ASP A 338 -0.18 -27.99 -26.22
C ASP A 338 -1.52 -28.64 -25.85
N ILE A 339 -1.96 -29.59 -26.69
CA ILE A 339 -3.26 -30.25 -26.54
C ILE A 339 -3.27 -31.15 -25.30
N ASP A 340 -2.21 -31.91 -25.05
CA ASP A 340 -2.16 -32.88 -23.95
C ASP A 340 -2.22 -32.15 -22.60
N ARG A 341 -1.48 -31.07 -22.48
CA ARG A 341 -1.51 -30.22 -21.29
C ARG A 341 -2.87 -29.55 -21.10
N PHE A 342 -3.47 -29.06 -22.17
CA PHE A 342 -4.79 -28.46 -22.12
C PHE A 342 -5.86 -29.46 -21.65
N VAL A 343 -5.86 -30.67 -22.17
CA VAL A 343 -6.79 -31.73 -21.76
C VAL A 343 -6.59 -32.10 -20.29
N ALA A 344 -5.33 -32.22 -19.83
CA ALA A 344 -5.03 -32.48 -18.44
C ALA A 344 -5.54 -31.39 -17.50
N GLU A 345 -5.35 -30.11 -17.84
CA GLU A 345 -5.89 -28.97 -17.06
C GLU A 345 -7.42 -29.01 -17.01
N LYS A 346 -8.09 -29.39 -18.09
CA LYS A 346 -9.56 -29.52 -18.12
C LYS A 346 -10.06 -30.74 -17.33
N ALA A 347 -9.29 -31.82 -17.28
CA ALA A 347 -9.58 -32.96 -16.41
C ALA A 347 -9.52 -32.58 -14.92
N GLU A 348 -8.48 -31.84 -14.51
CA GLU A 348 -8.38 -31.30 -13.16
C GLU A 348 -9.59 -30.41 -12.79
N PHE A 349 -10.03 -29.56 -13.70
CA PHE A 349 -11.22 -28.76 -13.51
C PHE A 349 -12.50 -29.64 -13.39
N ALA A 350 -12.65 -30.67 -14.21
CA ALA A 350 -13.76 -31.61 -14.13
C ALA A 350 -13.78 -32.37 -12.78
N TYR A 351 -12.60 -32.75 -12.26
CA TYR A 351 -12.49 -33.32 -10.92
C TYR A 351 -13.03 -32.37 -9.86
N ALA A 352 -12.63 -31.10 -9.95
CA ALA A 352 -13.04 -30.07 -9.00
C ALA A 352 -14.57 -29.83 -8.98
N ILE A 353 -15.19 -29.76 -10.14
CA ILE A 353 -16.67 -29.64 -10.25
C ILE A 353 -17.35 -30.87 -9.65
N CYS A 354 -16.92 -32.06 -10.04
CA CYS A 354 -17.54 -33.30 -9.54
C CYS A 354 -17.33 -33.47 -8.03
N GLU A 355 -16.15 -33.12 -7.50
CA GLU A 355 -15.89 -33.14 -6.07
C GLU A 355 -16.81 -32.20 -5.29
N GLN A 356 -17.00 -30.98 -5.78
CA GLN A 356 -17.90 -30.02 -5.14
C GLN A 356 -19.36 -30.46 -5.24
N ALA A 357 -19.75 -31.06 -6.36
CA ALA A 357 -21.12 -31.55 -6.57
C ALA A 357 -21.44 -32.76 -5.68
N LEU A 358 -20.50 -33.69 -5.49
CA LEU A 358 -20.65 -34.90 -4.69
C LEU A 358 -20.62 -34.66 -3.18
N LYS A 359 -20.18 -33.51 -2.68
CA LYS A 359 -20.10 -33.24 -1.24
C LYS A 359 -21.42 -33.59 -0.52
N PRO A 360 -21.37 -34.29 0.64
CA PRO A 360 -20.19 -34.60 1.46
C PRO A 360 -19.43 -35.88 1.09
N VAL A 361 -19.77 -36.56 0.00
CA VAL A 361 -19.13 -37.81 -0.44
C VAL A 361 -17.78 -37.45 -1.11
N PRO A 362 -16.65 -38.03 -0.65
CA PRO A 362 -15.35 -37.74 -1.27
C PRO A 362 -15.20 -38.45 -2.63
N LEU A 363 -14.51 -37.80 -3.54
CA LEU A 363 -14.10 -38.44 -4.81
C LEU A 363 -13.21 -39.65 -4.57
N THR A 364 -13.61 -40.79 -5.12
CA THR A 364 -12.83 -42.03 -5.08
C THR A 364 -12.01 -42.20 -6.34
N SER A 365 -11.03 -43.12 -6.32
CA SER A 365 -10.23 -43.46 -7.50
C SER A 365 -11.08 -43.96 -8.68
N ARG A 366 -12.27 -44.53 -8.40
CA ARG A 366 -13.23 -44.96 -9.44
C ARG A 366 -13.88 -43.77 -10.11
N HIS A 367 -14.29 -42.76 -9.35
CA HIS A 367 -14.83 -41.50 -9.89
C HIS A 367 -13.79 -40.81 -10.80
N ILE A 368 -12.55 -40.68 -10.31
CA ILE A 368 -11.44 -40.05 -11.05
C ILE A 368 -11.22 -40.74 -12.39
N ALA A 369 -11.20 -42.10 -12.41
CA ALA A 369 -10.99 -42.87 -13.63
C ALA A 369 -12.11 -42.69 -14.66
N VAL A 370 -13.38 -42.54 -14.21
CA VAL A 370 -14.52 -42.28 -15.09
C VAL A 370 -14.44 -40.87 -15.69
N ILE A 371 -14.18 -39.86 -14.86
CA ILE A 371 -14.07 -38.45 -15.27
C ILE A 371 -12.91 -38.27 -16.27
N ASP A 372 -11.73 -38.83 -15.97
CA ASP A 372 -10.55 -38.72 -16.82
C ASP A 372 -10.81 -39.26 -18.24
N LYS A 373 -11.40 -40.44 -18.34
CA LYS A 373 -11.74 -41.04 -19.62
C LYS A 373 -12.80 -40.25 -20.38
N ALA A 374 -13.83 -39.74 -19.70
CA ALA A 374 -14.86 -38.93 -20.29
C ALA A 374 -14.29 -37.62 -20.89
N VAL A 375 -13.46 -36.92 -20.11
CA VAL A 375 -12.80 -35.68 -20.54
C VAL A 375 -11.85 -35.95 -21.71
N SER A 376 -11.01 -36.97 -21.60
CA SER A 376 -10.08 -37.34 -22.67
C SER A 376 -10.80 -37.65 -23.96
N HIS A 377 -11.88 -38.46 -23.92
CA HIS A 377 -12.64 -38.85 -25.10
C HIS A 377 -13.33 -37.64 -25.76
N MET A 378 -14.01 -36.78 -25.02
CA MET A 378 -14.71 -35.63 -25.62
C MET A 378 -13.75 -34.66 -26.32
N TYR A 379 -12.51 -34.48 -25.79
CA TYR A 379 -11.52 -33.65 -26.46
C TYR A 379 -10.83 -34.37 -27.63
N GLU A 380 -10.59 -35.66 -27.54
CA GLU A 380 -10.13 -36.43 -28.71
C GLU A 380 -11.10 -36.30 -29.89
N GLU A 381 -12.40 -36.47 -29.65
CA GLU A 381 -13.43 -36.27 -30.64
C GLU A 381 -13.46 -34.86 -31.23
N TYR A 382 -13.37 -33.84 -30.32
CA TYR A 382 -13.34 -32.46 -30.74
C TYR A 382 -12.16 -32.15 -31.67
N PHE A 383 -10.94 -32.51 -31.24
CA PHE A 383 -9.73 -32.24 -32.03
C PHE A 383 -9.68 -33.04 -33.33
N LYS A 384 -10.26 -34.24 -33.37
CA LYS A 384 -10.45 -35.02 -34.60
C LYS A 384 -11.37 -34.28 -35.55
N LYS A 385 -12.56 -33.87 -35.12
CA LYS A 385 -13.52 -33.06 -35.89
C LYS A 385 -12.89 -31.73 -36.35
N ARG A 386 -12.07 -31.10 -35.52
CA ARG A 386 -11.38 -29.85 -35.87
C ARG A 386 -10.31 -30.04 -36.95
N LYS A 387 -9.59 -31.16 -36.97
CA LYS A 387 -8.66 -31.51 -38.05
C LYS A 387 -9.38 -31.71 -39.37
N ASP A 388 -10.52 -32.37 -39.38
CA ASP A 388 -11.32 -32.64 -40.58
C ASP A 388 -11.97 -31.35 -41.11
N LYS A 389 -12.46 -30.45 -40.23
CA LYS A 389 -13.10 -29.20 -40.60
C LYS A 389 -12.14 -28.05 -40.98
N ARG A 390 -10.82 -28.22 -40.87
CA ARG A 390 -9.85 -27.22 -41.41
C ARG A 390 -10.04 -26.92 -42.90
N ARG A 391 -10.76 -27.81 -43.63
CA ARG A 391 -11.12 -27.61 -45.04
C ARG A 391 -12.39 -26.77 -45.24
N THR A 392 -13.24 -26.56 -44.23
CA THR A 392 -14.61 -26.01 -44.39
C THR A 392 -14.88 -24.71 -43.63
N ARG A 393 -13.91 -24.01 -43.09
CA ARG A 393 -14.06 -22.72 -42.35
C ARG A 393 -14.99 -22.75 -41.12
N ASN A 394 -15.76 -23.83 -40.86
CA ASN A 394 -16.63 -23.97 -39.69
C ASN A 394 -15.94 -24.72 -38.58
N ARG A 395 -15.76 -24.05 -37.47
CA ARG A 395 -15.22 -24.64 -36.22
C ARG A 395 -16.25 -25.62 -35.63
N PRO A 396 -15.86 -26.80 -35.10
CA PRO A 396 -16.77 -27.63 -34.32
C PRO A 396 -17.12 -26.91 -32.99
N GLU A 397 -18.29 -27.14 -32.48
CA GLU A 397 -18.71 -26.68 -31.14
C GLU A 397 -17.81 -27.31 -30.07
N SER A 398 -17.45 -26.52 -29.04
CA SER A 398 -16.64 -26.98 -27.96
C SER A 398 -17.38 -28.03 -27.12
N PRO A 399 -16.68 -29.01 -26.50
CA PRO A 399 -17.34 -29.94 -25.58
C PRO A 399 -18.07 -29.19 -24.46
N THR A 400 -19.15 -29.78 -23.95
CA THR A 400 -19.98 -29.22 -22.87
C THR A 400 -20.19 -30.23 -21.75
N ILE A 401 -20.70 -29.79 -20.62
CA ILE A 401 -21.03 -30.68 -19.47
C ILE A 401 -22.02 -31.78 -19.88
N PRO A 402 -23.12 -31.51 -20.66
CA PRO A 402 -23.99 -32.56 -21.16
C PRO A 402 -23.26 -33.63 -21.98
N VAL A 403 -22.33 -33.23 -22.85
CA VAL A 403 -21.53 -34.18 -23.67
C VAL A 403 -20.71 -35.13 -22.75
N MET A 404 -20.16 -34.60 -21.67
CA MET A 404 -19.46 -35.42 -20.67
C MET A 404 -20.41 -36.40 -19.96
N ARG A 405 -21.56 -35.89 -19.51
CA ARG A 405 -22.60 -36.70 -18.85
C ARG A 405 -23.09 -37.84 -19.78
N ASP A 406 -23.45 -37.51 -21.00
CA ASP A 406 -24.00 -38.47 -21.95
C ASP A 406 -22.99 -39.58 -22.29
N TYR A 407 -21.70 -39.22 -22.46
CA TYR A 407 -20.63 -40.21 -22.60
C TYR A 407 -20.53 -41.15 -21.40
N ILE A 408 -20.63 -40.65 -20.17
CA ILE A 408 -20.58 -41.49 -18.95
C ILE A 408 -21.77 -42.41 -18.90
N LEU A 409 -22.98 -41.94 -19.22
CA LEU A 409 -24.19 -42.76 -19.26
C LEU A 409 -24.09 -43.91 -20.28
N GLU A 410 -23.53 -43.61 -21.46
CA GLU A 410 -23.45 -44.58 -22.55
C GLU A 410 -22.40 -45.67 -22.33
N HIS A 411 -21.25 -45.33 -21.69
CA HIS A 411 -20.12 -46.23 -21.61
C HIS A 411 -19.92 -46.90 -20.22
N TYR A 412 -20.67 -46.47 -19.21
CA TYR A 412 -20.53 -46.96 -17.82
C TYR A 412 -21.86 -47.44 -17.20
N GLU A 413 -22.74 -48.00 -18.03
CA GLU A 413 -24.03 -48.55 -17.56
C GLU A 413 -23.82 -49.56 -16.40
N GLY A 414 -24.54 -49.38 -15.28
CA GLY A 414 -24.43 -50.22 -14.10
C GLY A 414 -23.23 -49.97 -13.18
N ASN A 415 -22.45 -48.94 -13.43
CA ASN A 415 -21.35 -48.51 -12.53
C ASN A 415 -21.86 -47.48 -11.52
N GLU A 416 -21.87 -47.82 -10.21
CA GLU A 416 -22.35 -46.94 -9.16
C GLU A 416 -21.64 -45.58 -9.14
N ALA A 417 -20.31 -45.57 -9.25
CA ALA A 417 -19.54 -44.33 -9.24
C ALA A 417 -19.84 -43.43 -10.45
N ALA A 418 -20.14 -44.03 -11.60
CA ALA A 418 -20.55 -43.30 -12.80
C ALA A 418 -21.95 -42.70 -12.63
N GLN A 419 -22.88 -43.46 -12.02
CA GLN A 419 -24.23 -42.97 -11.77
C GLN A 419 -24.24 -41.81 -10.76
N GLU A 420 -23.43 -41.88 -9.71
CA GLU A 420 -23.26 -40.78 -8.74
C GLU A 420 -22.79 -39.50 -9.43
N ILE A 421 -21.84 -39.57 -10.37
CA ILE A 421 -21.38 -38.41 -11.15
C ILE A 421 -22.52 -37.86 -12.02
N VAL A 422 -23.20 -38.74 -12.76
CA VAL A 422 -24.28 -38.36 -13.67
C VAL A 422 -25.40 -37.62 -12.93
N ASP A 423 -25.86 -38.17 -11.79
CA ASP A 423 -26.90 -37.57 -10.96
C ASP A 423 -26.54 -36.14 -10.50
N GLN A 424 -25.25 -35.89 -10.24
CA GLN A 424 -24.80 -34.55 -9.84
C GLN A 424 -24.63 -33.61 -11.04
N LEU A 425 -24.25 -34.12 -12.20
CA LEU A 425 -24.10 -33.32 -13.42
C LEU A 425 -25.45 -32.89 -14.02
N GLU A 426 -26.56 -33.54 -13.63
CA GLU A 426 -27.92 -33.19 -14.05
C GLU A 426 -28.28 -31.73 -13.71
N VAL A 427 -27.79 -31.22 -12.57
CA VAL A 427 -27.99 -29.81 -12.16
C VAL A 427 -27.43 -28.83 -13.19
N PHE A 428 -26.36 -29.23 -13.89
CA PHE A 428 -25.72 -28.40 -14.93
C PHE A 428 -26.29 -28.68 -16.32
N ALA A 429 -26.79 -29.89 -16.59
CA ALA A 429 -27.26 -30.27 -17.91
C ALA A 429 -28.67 -29.74 -18.19
N ASP A 430 -29.62 -30.02 -17.30
CA ASP A 430 -31.03 -29.70 -17.46
C ASP A 430 -31.64 -29.00 -16.24
N GLY A 431 -30.78 -28.64 -15.23
CA GLY A 431 -31.18 -28.02 -13.97
C GLY A 431 -30.98 -26.50 -13.94
N THR A 432 -30.87 -25.96 -12.71
CA THR A 432 -30.79 -24.51 -12.44
C THR A 432 -29.49 -23.85 -12.89
N LEU A 433 -28.47 -24.64 -13.29
CA LEU A 433 -27.19 -24.17 -13.81
C LEU A 433 -26.98 -24.52 -15.30
N ASP A 434 -28.04 -24.65 -16.09
CA ASP A 434 -27.97 -24.91 -17.52
C ASP A 434 -27.23 -23.82 -18.31
N ILE A 435 -26.99 -22.67 -17.70
CA ILE A 435 -26.13 -21.60 -18.22
C ILE A 435 -24.71 -22.10 -18.55
N PHE A 436 -24.26 -23.18 -17.90
CA PHE A 436 -22.96 -23.82 -18.14
C PHE A 436 -23.02 -25.01 -19.12
N ALA A 437 -24.22 -25.34 -19.59
CA ALA A 437 -24.48 -26.52 -20.40
C ALA A 437 -24.28 -26.33 -21.93
N ARG A 438 -24.19 -25.10 -22.37
CA ARG A 438 -24.21 -24.76 -23.79
C ARG A 438 -22.91 -24.17 -24.29
N GLU A 439 -22.78 -24.05 -25.62
CA GLU A 439 -21.65 -23.38 -26.24
C GLU A 439 -21.52 -21.94 -25.73
N GLN A 440 -20.29 -21.50 -25.58
CA GLN A 440 -19.99 -20.17 -25.06
C GLN A 440 -20.56 -19.07 -25.93
N SER A 441 -21.36 -18.18 -25.36
CA SER A 441 -21.91 -17.01 -26.03
C SER A 441 -21.19 -15.71 -25.64
N ILE A 442 -20.23 -15.80 -24.72
CA ILE A 442 -19.42 -14.67 -24.27
C ILE A 442 -18.41 -14.33 -25.38
N SER A 443 -18.30 -13.05 -25.70
CA SER A 443 -17.26 -12.58 -26.61
C SER A 443 -15.92 -12.50 -25.93
N ASP A 444 -14.94 -13.25 -26.42
CA ASP A 444 -13.54 -13.18 -25.95
C ASP A 444 -12.87 -11.84 -26.32
N GLU A 445 -13.44 -11.10 -27.27
CA GLU A 445 -12.94 -9.79 -27.71
C GLU A 445 -13.37 -8.63 -26.81
N ASN A 446 -14.36 -8.84 -25.93
CA ASN A 446 -14.81 -7.78 -25.03
C ASN A 446 -13.78 -7.51 -23.94
N ARG A 447 -13.40 -6.24 -23.80
CA ARG A 447 -12.40 -5.79 -22.86
C ARG A 447 -12.92 -5.58 -21.44
N PHE A 448 -14.23 -5.47 -21.25
CA PHE A 448 -14.85 -5.26 -19.95
C PHE A 448 -15.95 -6.28 -19.70
N THR A 449 -15.67 -7.26 -18.86
CA THR A 449 -16.58 -8.37 -18.55
C THR A 449 -16.93 -8.40 -17.07
N VAL A 450 -18.20 -8.43 -16.74
CA VAL A 450 -18.71 -8.50 -15.37
C VAL A 450 -19.48 -9.80 -15.17
N TYR A 451 -19.13 -10.56 -14.15
CA TYR A 451 -19.84 -11.76 -13.71
C TYR A 451 -20.69 -11.44 -12.49
N GLY A 452 -22.02 -11.42 -12.64
CA GLY A 452 -23.00 -11.21 -11.57
C GLY A 452 -23.64 -12.52 -11.11
N PHE A 453 -23.83 -12.71 -9.79
CA PHE A 453 -24.47 -13.89 -9.21
C PHE A 453 -25.28 -13.61 -7.94
N SER A 454 -25.87 -12.43 -7.84
CA SER A 454 -26.60 -11.93 -6.66
C SER A 454 -27.77 -12.82 -6.20
N GLU A 455 -28.41 -13.55 -7.11
CA GLU A 455 -29.61 -14.33 -6.84
C GLU A 455 -29.35 -15.84 -6.62
N LEU A 456 -28.08 -16.29 -6.68
CA LEU A 456 -27.75 -17.70 -6.49
C LEU A 456 -27.74 -18.12 -5.02
N GLY A 457 -28.38 -19.25 -4.71
CA GLY A 457 -28.26 -19.89 -3.39
C GLY A 457 -26.84 -20.38 -3.11
N LYS A 458 -26.47 -20.49 -1.82
CA LYS A 458 -25.07 -20.79 -1.41
C LYS A 458 -24.43 -21.96 -2.15
N ARG A 459 -25.10 -23.11 -2.28
CA ARG A 459 -24.55 -24.30 -2.96
C ARG A 459 -24.26 -24.03 -4.44
N MET A 460 -25.19 -23.36 -5.13
CA MET A 460 -25.04 -23.02 -6.55
C MET A 460 -23.98 -21.95 -6.76
N ARG A 461 -23.86 -21.01 -5.82
CA ARG A 461 -22.82 -19.97 -5.84
C ARG A 461 -21.40 -20.56 -5.84
N ALA A 462 -21.14 -21.57 -4.99
CA ALA A 462 -19.84 -22.25 -4.96
C ALA A 462 -19.50 -22.91 -6.30
N MET A 463 -20.46 -23.53 -6.97
CA MET A 463 -20.27 -24.17 -8.28
C MET A 463 -20.08 -23.13 -9.39
N ALA A 464 -20.90 -22.09 -9.40
CA ALA A 464 -20.76 -20.98 -10.35
C ALA A 464 -19.39 -20.28 -10.21
N MET A 465 -18.90 -20.12 -8.99
CA MET A 465 -17.57 -19.58 -8.69
C MET A 465 -16.44 -20.40 -9.31
N LEU A 466 -16.53 -21.73 -9.26
CA LEU A 466 -15.55 -22.61 -9.89
C LEU A 466 -15.46 -22.37 -11.39
N VAL A 467 -16.61 -22.37 -12.06
CA VAL A 467 -16.68 -22.13 -13.52
C VAL A 467 -16.17 -20.72 -13.85
N MET A 468 -16.52 -19.74 -13.05
CA MET A 468 -16.08 -18.37 -13.24
C MET A 468 -14.55 -18.23 -13.09
N ILE A 469 -13.96 -18.79 -12.03
CA ILE A 469 -12.50 -18.75 -11.82
C ILE A 469 -11.76 -19.45 -12.97
N GLU A 470 -12.30 -20.57 -13.47
CA GLU A 470 -11.74 -21.25 -14.65
C GLU A 470 -11.81 -20.36 -15.89
N SER A 471 -12.95 -19.71 -16.12
CA SER A 471 -13.13 -18.78 -17.26
C SER A 471 -12.19 -17.58 -17.15
N ILE A 472 -12.03 -16.99 -15.97
CA ILE A 472 -11.07 -15.91 -15.70
C ILE A 472 -9.64 -16.37 -15.99
N THR A 473 -9.27 -17.56 -15.50
CA THR A 473 -7.93 -18.13 -15.69
C THR A 473 -7.65 -18.40 -17.18
N ALA A 474 -8.64 -18.90 -17.90
CA ALA A 474 -8.55 -19.11 -19.35
C ALA A 474 -8.34 -17.80 -20.11
N LYS A 475 -9.10 -16.76 -19.77
CA LYS A 475 -8.97 -15.41 -20.38
C LYS A 475 -7.60 -14.79 -20.09
N ILE A 476 -7.08 -14.91 -18.87
CA ILE A 476 -5.72 -14.44 -18.51
C ILE A 476 -4.65 -15.17 -19.35
N LYS A 477 -4.80 -16.48 -19.56
CA LYS A 477 -3.86 -17.26 -20.40
C LYS A 477 -3.96 -16.86 -21.88
N TYR A 478 -5.16 -16.58 -22.35
CA TYR A 478 -5.39 -16.10 -23.72
C TYR A 478 -4.71 -14.74 -23.92
N ASN A 479 -4.96 -13.78 -23.05
CA ASN A 479 -4.40 -12.44 -23.13
C ASN A 479 -2.87 -12.43 -22.97
N GLN A 480 -2.30 -13.36 -22.18
CA GLN A 480 -0.86 -13.52 -22.06
C GLN A 480 -0.18 -13.76 -23.41
N SER A 481 -0.81 -14.55 -24.32
CA SER A 481 -0.25 -14.82 -25.65
C SER A 481 -0.14 -13.57 -26.51
N ASP A 482 -1.02 -12.60 -26.28
CA ASP A 482 -1.09 -11.34 -27.03
C ASP A 482 -0.36 -10.18 -26.33
N GLY A 483 0.26 -10.45 -25.16
CA GLY A 483 0.95 -9.45 -24.37
C GLY A 483 0.02 -8.43 -23.70
N VAL A 484 -1.27 -8.78 -23.53
CA VAL A 484 -2.30 -7.96 -22.91
C VAL A 484 -2.44 -8.35 -21.43
N ALA A 485 -2.42 -7.36 -20.53
CA ALA A 485 -2.67 -7.63 -19.12
C ALA A 485 -4.18 -7.79 -18.85
N THR A 486 -4.51 -8.57 -17.81
CA THR A 486 -5.90 -8.77 -17.37
C THR A 486 -6.05 -8.32 -15.93
N TRP A 487 -6.88 -7.32 -15.71
CA TRP A 487 -7.23 -6.80 -14.39
C TRP A 487 -8.47 -7.52 -13.88
N VAL A 488 -8.36 -8.14 -12.70
CA VAL A 488 -9.45 -8.90 -12.09
C VAL A 488 -9.85 -8.23 -10.78
N TYR A 489 -11.06 -7.74 -10.71
CA TYR A 489 -11.62 -7.12 -9.50
C TYR A 489 -12.65 -8.05 -8.88
N VAL A 490 -12.50 -8.32 -7.60
CA VAL A 490 -13.40 -9.19 -6.82
C VAL A 490 -14.08 -8.35 -5.76
N ASP A 491 -15.32 -7.94 -6.03
CA ASP A 491 -16.10 -7.18 -5.07
C ASP A 491 -16.65 -8.06 -3.95
N GLU A 492 -16.84 -7.48 -2.77
CA GLU A 492 -17.30 -8.14 -1.55
C GLU A 492 -16.62 -9.51 -1.32
N MET A 493 -15.31 -9.53 -1.47
CA MET A 493 -14.51 -10.76 -1.48
C MET A 493 -14.72 -11.63 -0.24
N HIS A 494 -15.15 -11.04 0.88
CA HIS A 494 -15.47 -11.77 2.12
C HIS A 494 -16.63 -12.76 1.94
N GLU A 495 -17.57 -12.54 1.03
CA GLU A 495 -18.65 -13.47 0.68
C GLU A 495 -18.09 -14.81 0.14
N LEU A 496 -16.89 -14.77 -0.44
CA LEU A 496 -16.21 -15.91 -1.04
C LEU A 496 -15.31 -16.64 -0.04
N TRP A 497 -15.01 -16.05 1.11
CA TRP A 497 -14.15 -16.65 2.14
C TRP A 497 -14.85 -17.74 2.95
N GLY A 498 -16.18 -17.80 2.91
CA GLY A 498 -16.96 -18.81 3.63
C GLY A 498 -16.87 -20.22 3.08
N GLU A 499 -16.39 -20.39 1.82
CA GLU A 499 -16.31 -21.66 1.13
C GLU A 499 -14.82 -22.04 0.92
N GLU A 500 -14.35 -23.10 1.56
CA GLU A 500 -12.95 -23.52 1.57
C GLU A 500 -12.36 -23.69 0.16
N TYR A 501 -13.15 -24.23 -0.75
CA TYR A 501 -12.69 -24.45 -2.13
C TYR A 501 -12.56 -23.15 -2.91
N SER A 502 -13.54 -22.26 -2.84
CA SER A 502 -13.49 -20.95 -3.50
C SER A 502 -12.31 -20.13 -3.00
N LEU A 503 -12.08 -20.18 -1.69
CA LEU A 503 -10.95 -19.51 -1.05
C LEU A 503 -9.60 -20.06 -1.55
N HIS A 504 -9.47 -21.40 -1.67
CA HIS A 504 -8.24 -22.01 -2.14
C HIS A 504 -7.98 -21.70 -3.64
N ALA A 505 -9.03 -21.71 -4.45
CA ALA A 505 -8.93 -21.36 -5.87
C ALA A 505 -8.55 -19.88 -6.07
N LEU A 506 -9.09 -18.97 -5.25
CA LEU A 506 -8.69 -17.55 -5.23
C LEU A 506 -7.24 -17.38 -4.78
N GLU A 507 -6.81 -18.06 -3.70
CA GLU A 507 -5.42 -18.01 -3.24
C GLU A 507 -4.45 -18.48 -4.33
N LYS A 508 -4.78 -19.58 -5.01
CA LYS A 508 -3.98 -20.09 -6.14
C LYS A 508 -3.91 -19.06 -7.26
N MET A 509 -5.04 -18.46 -7.62
CA MET A 509 -5.10 -17.40 -8.62
C MET A 509 -4.19 -16.24 -8.21
N TRP A 510 -4.29 -15.71 -6.97
CA TRP A 510 -3.46 -14.61 -6.45
C TRP A 510 -1.96 -14.85 -6.55
N ARG A 511 -1.53 -16.11 -6.34
CA ARG A 511 -0.12 -16.51 -6.43
C ARG A 511 0.38 -16.64 -7.87
N GLU A 512 -0.47 -17.07 -8.79
CA GLU A 512 -0.05 -17.47 -10.13
C GLU A 512 -0.25 -16.38 -11.20
N VAL A 513 -1.24 -15.51 -11.05
CA VAL A 513 -1.66 -14.56 -12.10
C VAL A 513 -0.57 -13.60 -12.52
N ARG A 514 0.29 -13.17 -11.57
CA ARG A 514 1.42 -12.30 -11.87
C ARG A 514 2.29 -12.81 -13.02
N LYS A 515 2.59 -14.11 -13.04
CA LYS A 515 3.43 -14.73 -14.07
C LYS A 515 2.77 -14.73 -15.45
N ARG A 516 1.48 -14.46 -15.51
CA ARG A 516 0.65 -14.49 -16.71
C ARG A 516 0.12 -13.11 -17.09
N GLY A 517 0.62 -12.05 -16.48
CA GLY A 517 0.15 -10.68 -16.73
C GLY A 517 -1.21 -10.36 -16.11
N GLY A 518 -1.66 -11.15 -15.12
CA GLY A 518 -2.87 -10.84 -14.36
C GLY A 518 -2.57 -9.94 -13.16
N ILE A 519 -3.50 -9.05 -12.83
CA ILE A 519 -3.49 -8.14 -11.69
C ILE A 519 -4.82 -8.29 -10.97
N CYS A 520 -4.81 -8.88 -9.77
CA CYS A 520 -6.02 -9.09 -8.99
C CYS A 520 -6.19 -8.00 -7.92
N THR A 521 -7.43 -7.56 -7.72
CA THR A 521 -7.82 -6.62 -6.66
C THR A 521 -9.01 -7.19 -5.90
N GLY A 522 -8.88 -7.37 -4.60
CA GLY A 522 -9.96 -7.81 -3.73
C GLY A 522 -10.50 -6.67 -2.88
N MET A 523 -11.81 -6.54 -2.82
CA MET A 523 -12.51 -5.58 -1.97
C MET A 523 -13.16 -6.26 -0.80
N SER A 524 -13.00 -5.71 0.39
CA SER A 524 -13.66 -6.24 1.59
C SER A 524 -14.04 -5.10 2.55
N GLN A 525 -15.14 -5.32 3.24
CA GLN A 525 -15.58 -4.38 4.29
C GLN A 525 -14.88 -4.65 5.62
N ASN A 526 -14.37 -5.87 5.83
CA ASN A 526 -13.89 -6.31 7.13
C ASN A 526 -12.45 -6.82 7.05
N LEU A 527 -11.55 -6.07 7.66
CA LEU A 527 -10.14 -6.42 7.77
C LEU A 527 -9.91 -7.61 8.70
N ILE A 528 -10.68 -7.73 9.78
CA ILE A 528 -10.56 -8.81 10.77
C ILE A 528 -10.81 -10.17 10.11
N ASP A 529 -11.77 -10.28 9.21
CA ASP A 529 -12.04 -11.52 8.49
C ASP A 529 -10.88 -11.93 7.59
N ALA A 530 -10.15 -10.95 7.04
CA ALA A 530 -8.92 -11.20 6.28
C ALA A 530 -7.79 -11.79 7.14
N GLN A 531 -7.78 -11.55 8.44
CA GLN A 531 -6.79 -12.09 9.37
C GLN A 531 -7.10 -13.51 9.88
N ARG A 532 -8.38 -13.94 9.85
CA ARG A 532 -8.80 -15.21 10.44
C ARG A 532 -8.30 -16.44 9.71
N ASN A 533 -8.08 -16.36 8.41
CA ASN A 533 -7.72 -17.50 7.59
C ASN A 533 -6.30 -17.36 7.02
N ARG A 534 -5.56 -18.48 6.95
CA ARG A 534 -4.21 -18.51 6.37
C ARG A 534 -4.18 -18.09 4.90
N SER A 535 -5.17 -18.51 4.12
CA SER A 535 -5.25 -18.18 2.70
C SER A 535 -5.49 -16.69 2.45
N THR A 536 -6.35 -16.05 3.26
CA THR A 536 -6.59 -14.61 3.18
C THR A 536 -5.36 -13.81 3.58
N LYS A 537 -4.67 -14.20 4.67
CA LYS A 537 -3.37 -13.61 5.03
C LYS A 537 -2.35 -13.72 3.90
N THR A 538 -2.31 -14.87 3.23
CA THR A 538 -1.42 -15.07 2.09
C THR A 538 -1.76 -14.14 0.92
N MET A 539 -3.05 -13.93 0.63
CA MET A 539 -3.47 -12.99 -0.44
C MET A 539 -3.11 -11.55 -0.09
N VAL A 540 -3.35 -11.10 1.16
CA VAL A 540 -2.96 -9.76 1.63
C VAL A 540 -1.45 -9.57 1.55
N SER A 541 -0.66 -10.52 2.06
CA SER A 541 0.81 -10.42 2.01
C SER A 541 1.40 -10.49 0.59
N ASN A 542 0.66 -11.03 -0.37
CA ASN A 542 1.00 -11.03 -1.79
C ASN A 542 0.38 -9.86 -2.57
N SER A 543 -0.05 -8.80 -1.88
CA SER A 543 -0.61 -7.60 -2.48
C SER A 543 0.26 -6.40 -2.09
N GLU A 544 0.92 -5.77 -3.06
CA GLU A 544 1.75 -4.58 -2.82
C GLU A 544 0.96 -3.28 -3.03
N PHE A 545 -0.24 -3.36 -3.59
CA PHE A 545 -1.16 -2.25 -3.68
C PHE A 545 -2.26 -2.39 -2.61
N MET A 546 -2.50 -1.36 -1.82
CA MET A 546 -3.56 -1.38 -0.82
C MET A 546 -4.20 0.00 -0.68
N LEU A 547 -5.53 0.01 -0.60
CA LEU A 547 -6.30 1.19 -0.22
C LEU A 547 -6.96 0.91 1.14
N LEU A 548 -6.64 1.73 2.12
CA LEU A 548 -7.27 1.75 3.43
C LEU A 548 -8.16 2.98 3.53
N LEU A 549 -9.44 2.78 3.38
CA LEU A 549 -10.47 3.80 3.59
C LEU A 549 -10.96 3.75 5.03
N ASP A 550 -11.99 4.51 5.37
CA ASP A 550 -12.55 4.49 6.73
C ASP A 550 -12.84 3.06 7.22
N GLN A 551 -12.30 2.71 8.38
CA GLN A 551 -12.50 1.41 9.05
C GLN A 551 -13.52 1.47 10.20
N GLY A 552 -14.13 2.62 10.45
CA GLY A 552 -15.02 2.82 11.58
C GLY A 552 -14.30 2.73 12.93
N THR A 553 -14.97 2.11 13.92
CA THR A 553 -14.44 1.95 15.28
C THR A 553 -13.62 0.66 15.46
N MET A 554 -13.18 0.04 14.38
CA MET A 554 -12.51 -1.25 14.43
C MET A 554 -11.14 -1.23 15.08
N ASP A 555 -10.69 -2.42 15.40
CA ASP A 555 -9.50 -2.78 16.14
C ASP A 555 -8.25 -2.11 15.53
N LYS A 556 -7.81 -1.02 16.15
CA LYS A 556 -6.65 -0.25 15.71
C LYS A 556 -5.40 -1.11 15.64
N GLU A 557 -5.22 -1.98 16.64
CA GLU A 557 -4.10 -2.90 16.73
C GLU A 557 -4.05 -3.84 15.52
N ALA A 558 -5.21 -4.34 15.06
CA ALA A 558 -5.28 -5.23 13.90
C ALA A 558 -4.87 -4.55 12.59
N VAL A 559 -5.14 -3.25 12.46
CA VAL A 559 -4.74 -2.45 11.28
C VAL A 559 -3.26 -2.12 11.34
N GLU A 560 -2.76 -1.68 12.50
CA GLU A 560 -1.34 -1.37 12.73
C GLU A 560 -0.47 -2.61 12.46
N ASP A 561 -0.82 -3.78 13.01
CA ASP A 561 -0.09 -5.04 12.84
C ASP A 561 -0.08 -5.55 11.39
N LEU A 562 -1.18 -5.38 10.66
CA LEU A 562 -1.28 -5.93 9.29
C LEU A 562 -0.56 -5.05 8.27
N PHE A 563 -0.51 -3.74 8.49
CA PHE A 563 0.01 -2.78 7.51
C PHE A 563 1.34 -2.15 7.91
N ASP A 564 1.81 -2.40 9.13
CA ASP A 564 3.04 -1.79 9.66
C ASP A 564 2.99 -0.26 9.54
N ILE A 565 1.89 0.33 10.03
CA ILE A 565 1.64 1.77 9.98
C ILE A 565 1.67 2.39 11.38
N SER A 566 2.10 3.65 11.44
CA SER A 566 2.11 4.40 12.71
C SER A 566 0.71 4.84 13.16
N SER A 567 0.57 5.18 14.43
CA SER A 567 -0.69 5.71 14.98
C SER A 567 -1.15 7.01 14.30
N GLU A 568 -0.22 7.82 13.80
CA GLU A 568 -0.51 9.04 13.04
C GLU A 568 -1.05 8.72 11.64
N GLN A 569 -0.50 7.71 10.97
CA GLN A 569 -1.03 7.21 9.70
C GLN A 569 -2.41 6.60 9.91
N LEU A 570 -2.61 5.83 10.98
CA LEU A 570 -3.93 5.29 11.33
C LEU A 570 -4.98 6.39 11.56
N ALA A 571 -4.58 7.54 12.11
CA ALA A 571 -5.49 8.68 12.27
C ALA A 571 -6.02 9.23 10.94
N CYS A 572 -5.31 9.01 9.83
CA CYS A 572 -5.78 9.37 8.49
C CYS A 572 -6.90 8.47 7.94
N VAL A 573 -7.07 7.28 8.54
CA VAL A 573 -8.05 6.27 8.14
C VAL A 573 -9.30 6.33 9.00
N ASN A 574 -9.13 6.53 10.31
CA ASN A 574 -10.24 6.53 11.26
C ASN A 574 -11.12 7.77 11.11
N GLY A 575 -12.38 7.57 10.72
CA GLY A 575 -13.33 8.66 10.48
C GLY A 575 -12.98 9.50 9.25
N ALA A 576 -12.25 8.93 8.29
CA ALA A 576 -11.97 9.59 7.03
C ALA A 576 -13.26 9.84 6.23
N GLU A 577 -13.32 10.96 5.52
CA GLU A 577 -14.41 11.24 4.60
C GLU A 577 -14.40 10.23 3.43
N PRO A 578 -15.57 9.93 2.81
CA PRO A 578 -15.64 9.03 1.67
C PRO A 578 -14.66 9.43 0.55
N GLY A 579 -13.84 8.50 0.11
CA GLY A 579 -12.80 8.74 -0.90
C GLY A 579 -11.44 9.15 -0.34
N MET A 580 -11.31 9.32 0.98
CA MET A 580 -10.05 9.61 1.66
C MET A 580 -9.54 8.41 2.46
N GLY A 581 -8.23 8.34 2.67
CA GLY A 581 -7.62 7.26 3.46
C GLY A 581 -6.10 7.19 3.28
N LEU A 582 -5.56 5.97 3.35
CA LEU A 582 -4.17 5.66 3.05
C LEU A 582 -4.07 4.80 1.80
N ILE A 583 -3.12 5.12 0.94
CA ILE A 583 -2.71 4.29 -0.19
C ILE A 583 -1.31 3.74 0.06
N ARG A 584 -1.16 2.42 -0.01
CA ARG A 584 0.13 1.74 -0.04
C ARG A 584 0.45 1.34 -1.47
N PHE A 585 1.65 1.67 -1.90
CA PHE A 585 2.15 1.37 -3.23
C PHE A 585 3.59 0.84 -3.14
N GLY A 586 3.72 -0.48 -3.03
CA GLY A 586 4.98 -1.14 -2.66
C GLY A 586 5.37 -0.84 -1.21
N ASP A 587 6.48 -0.14 -1.05
CA ASP A 587 7.03 0.32 0.24
C ASP A 587 6.56 1.72 0.68
N LYS A 588 5.87 2.44 -0.22
CA LYS A 588 5.38 3.79 0.06
C LYS A 588 3.96 3.76 0.61
N ILE A 589 3.71 4.51 1.67
CA ILE A 589 2.38 4.69 2.28
C ILE A 589 2.09 6.17 2.39
N VAL A 590 1.03 6.62 1.72
CA VAL A 590 0.71 8.05 1.58
C VAL A 590 -0.75 8.30 1.93
N PRO A 591 -1.08 9.33 2.72
CA PRO A 591 -2.47 9.75 2.90
C PRO A 591 -2.98 10.37 1.59
N PHE A 592 -4.14 9.88 1.11
CA PHE A 592 -4.69 10.31 -0.17
C PHE A 592 -6.09 10.90 -0.03
N ASP A 593 -6.44 11.70 -1.02
CA ASP A 593 -7.74 12.33 -1.22
C ASP A 593 -8.15 12.15 -2.68
N ASN A 594 -9.14 11.30 -2.91
CA ASN A 594 -9.74 11.04 -4.22
C ASN A 594 -11.23 11.42 -4.20
N THR A 595 -11.57 12.50 -3.49
CA THR A 595 -12.93 13.04 -3.49
C THR A 595 -13.22 13.68 -4.84
N MET A 596 -14.45 13.48 -5.33
CA MET A 596 -14.92 14.06 -6.58
C MET A 596 -16.16 14.90 -6.34
N GLU A 597 -16.32 15.93 -7.15
CA GLU A 597 -17.52 16.77 -7.12
C GLU A 597 -18.77 15.96 -7.45
N LYS A 598 -19.80 16.07 -6.60
CA LYS A 598 -21.05 15.30 -6.72
C LYS A 598 -21.81 15.57 -8.02
N ASP A 599 -21.57 16.71 -8.63
CA ASP A 599 -22.22 17.12 -9.88
C ASP A 599 -21.53 16.53 -11.13
N SER A 600 -20.36 15.90 -10.97
CA SER A 600 -19.67 15.32 -12.11
C SER A 600 -20.42 14.10 -12.66
N SER A 601 -20.41 13.94 -13.98
CA SER A 601 -21.04 12.78 -14.65
C SER A 601 -20.41 11.44 -14.23
N LEU A 602 -19.12 11.43 -13.89
CA LEU A 602 -18.42 10.26 -13.40
C LEU A 602 -18.87 9.89 -11.98
N TYR A 603 -19.00 10.88 -11.08
CA TYR A 603 -19.55 10.62 -9.75
C TYR A 603 -20.94 9.99 -9.85
N GLN A 604 -21.79 10.51 -10.73
CA GLN A 604 -23.16 10.01 -10.91
C GLN A 604 -23.18 8.56 -11.43
N LEU A 605 -22.24 8.18 -12.30
CA LEU A 605 -22.11 6.83 -12.83
C LEU A 605 -21.53 5.85 -11.79
N PHE A 606 -20.61 6.32 -10.93
CA PHE A 606 -19.94 5.49 -9.94
C PHE A 606 -20.71 5.34 -8.62
N ASN A 607 -21.61 6.28 -8.34
CA ASN A 607 -22.36 6.33 -7.10
C ASN A 607 -23.37 5.17 -6.97
N THR A 608 -23.25 4.40 -5.90
CA THR A 608 -24.16 3.29 -5.54
C THR A 608 -25.05 3.64 -4.36
N ASN A 609 -25.03 4.90 -3.87
CA ASN A 609 -25.81 5.30 -2.71
C ASN A 609 -27.30 5.43 -3.07
N PHE A 610 -28.12 4.50 -2.55
CA PHE A 610 -29.56 4.44 -2.80
C PHE A 610 -30.28 5.77 -2.48
N HIS A 611 -29.95 6.40 -1.36
CA HIS A 611 -30.60 7.66 -0.96
C HIS A 611 -30.29 8.83 -1.89
N GLU A 612 -29.10 8.89 -2.45
CA GLU A 612 -28.74 9.90 -3.44
C GLU A 612 -29.37 9.64 -4.81
N MET A 613 -29.54 8.35 -5.17
CA MET A 613 -30.20 7.98 -6.42
C MET A 613 -31.71 8.23 -6.41
N VAL A 614 -32.38 8.01 -5.28
CA VAL A 614 -33.83 8.23 -5.13
C VAL A 614 -34.17 9.72 -5.13
N ASN A 615 -33.35 10.57 -4.54
CA ASN A 615 -33.56 12.03 -4.50
C ASN A 615 -33.37 12.73 -5.88
N LYS A 616 -32.93 12.01 -6.91
CA LYS A 616 -32.77 12.50 -8.29
C LYS A 616 -33.93 12.13 -9.22
N LYS A 617 -34.85 11.28 -8.81
CA LYS A 617 -36.11 10.97 -9.50
C LYS A 617 -37.23 11.87 -8.98
#